data_c30249d6ea8d836a773790db11b521cb
#
_entry.id   c30249d6ea8d836a773790db11b521cb
#
_cell.length_a   1.000
_cell.length_b   1.000
_cell.length_c   1.000
_cell.angle_alpha   90.00
_cell.angle_beta   90.00
_cell.angle_gamma   90.00
#
_symmetry.space_group_name_H-M   'P 1'
#
loop_
_entity.id
_entity.type
_entity.pdbx_description
1 polymer ?
#
loop_
_entity_poly.entity_id
_entity_poly.type
_entity_poly.pdbx_seq_one_letter_code
_entity_poly.pdbx_strand_id
1 'polypeptide(L)'
;KADSPPDPHEAELRQAIEMLFYAYRDFIAEPDAMLERHNLGRAHHRTIYFIGRYPQITVNELLDILKITKQSLNRVLGQLLDEGYVIQKTSAQDRRRRLMELTGKGRDLERQLTENQRIRIARAYRDAGPEAAAGFRKVMLGVMSDDEDRRRFDPPDPDPTDPDPPDPE
;
A
#
# COMPACT_ATOMS: atom_id res chain seq x y z
N LYS A 1 5.20 -1.21 -46.70
CA LYS A 1 4.72 -2.29 -45.81
C LYS A 1 3.49 -1.72 -45.13
N ALA A 2 2.31 -2.20 -45.52
CA ALA A 2 1.08 -1.87 -44.84
C ALA A 2 1.18 -2.46 -43.41
N ASP A 3 1.13 -1.60 -42.38
CA ASP A 3 0.99 -2.05 -41.02
C ASP A 3 -0.31 -2.84 -40.90
N SER A 4 -0.21 -4.12 -40.63
CA SER A 4 -1.39 -4.92 -40.26
C SER A 4 -2.02 -4.27 -39.05
N PRO A 5 -3.36 -4.19 -38.96
CA PRO A 5 -4.02 -3.68 -37.77
C PRO A 5 -3.54 -4.47 -36.55
N PRO A 6 -3.30 -3.81 -35.40
CA PRO A 6 -2.83 -4.49 -34.21
C PRO A 6 -3.83 -5.59 -33.81
N ASP A 7 -3.30 -6.71 -33.34
CA ASP A 7 -4.09 -7.79 -32.77
C ASP A 7 -5.06 -7.20 -31.72
N PRO A 8 -6.35 -7.47 -31.75
CA PRO A 8 -7.31 -6.99 -30.77
C PRO A 8 -6.87 -7.23 -29.32
N HIS A 9 -6.24 -8.38 -29.07
CA HIS A 9 -5.69 -8.71 -27.76
C HIS A 9 -4.53 -7.79 -27.34
N GLU A 10 -3.63 -7.43 -28.28
CA GLU A 10 -2.55 -6.47 -28.00
C GLU A 10 -3.10 -5.07 -27.69
N ALA A 11 -4.16 -4.65 -28.37
CA ALA A 11 -4.81 -3.37 -28.10
C ALA A 11 -5.43 -3.34 -26.70
N GLU A 12 -6.06 -4.42 -26.26
CA GLU A 12 -6.60 -4.55 -24.89
C GLU A 12 -5.50 -4.49 -23.82
N LEU A 13 -4.36 -5.16 -24.04
CA LEU A 13 -3.24 -5.14 -23.12
C LEU A 13 -2.63 -3.73 -23.00
N ARG A 14 -2.47 -3.02 -24.11
CA ARG A 14 -2.02 -1.62 -24.11
C ARG A 14 -2.98 -0.71 -23.34
N GLN A 15 -4.26 -0.87 -23.57
CA GLN A 15 -5.29 -0.13 -22.85
C GLN A 15 -5.23 -0.40 -21.35
N ALA A 16 -5.03 -1.64 -20.91
CA ALA A 16 -4.88 -1.98 -19.49
C ALA A 16 -3.66 -1.29 -18.86
N ILE A 17 -2.53 -1.23 -19.59
CA ILE A 17 -1.31 -0.50 -19.14
C ILE A 17 -1.63 1.00 -18.98
N GLU A 18 -2.28 1.61 -19.95
CA GLU A 18 -2.66 3.03 -19.91
C GLU A 18 -3.64 3.31 -18.76
N MET A 19 -4.64 2.45 -18.58
CA MET A 19 -5.61 2.58 -17.48
C MET A 19 -4.93 2.53 -16.12
N LEU A 20 -3.96 1.62 -15.91
CA LEU A 20 -3.20 1.54 -14.68
C LEU A 20 -2.39 2.82 -14.43
N PHE A 21 -1.76 3.37 -15.48
CA PHE A 21 -1.02 4.64 -15.39
C PHE A 21 -1.93 5.81 -14.99
N TYR A 22 -3.04 6.01 -15.70
CA TYR A 22 -3.96 7.12 -15.41
C TYR A 22 -4.63 6.97 -14.05
N ALA A 23 -5.07 5.77 -13.71
CA ALA A 23 -5.68 5.49 -12.41
C ALA A 23 -4.69 5.77 -11.25
N TYR A 24 -3.44 5.31 -11.38
CA TYR A 24 -2.41 5.58 -10.39
C TYR A 24 -2.08 7.07 -10.26
N ARG A 25 -1.93 7.78 -11.39
CA ARG A 25 -1.68 9.23 -11.39
C ARG A 25 -2.76 9.99 -10.62
N ASP A 26 -4.01 9.69 -10.91
CA ASP A 26 -5.14 10.37 -10.28
C ASP A 26 -5.32 9.95 -8.81
N PHE A 27 -4.95 8.69 -8.49
CA PHE A 27 -5.00 8.16 -7.13
C PHE A 27 -4.02 8.83 -6.17
N ILE A 28 -2.87 9.30 -6.68
CA ILE A 28 -1.83 9.93 -5.86
C ILE A 28 -1.88 11.46 -5.86
N ALA A 29 -2.63 12.09 -6.77
CA ALA A 29 -2.60 13.54 -6.99
C ALA A 29 -2.98 14.35 -5.75
N GLU A 30 -4.06 13.98 -5.05
CA GLU A 30 -4.51 14.69 -3.85
C GLU A 30 -3.57 14.49 -2.65
N PRO A 31 -3.14 13.26 -2.31
CA PRO A 31 -2.10 13.05 -1.31
C PRO A 31 -0.81 13.81 -1.60
N ASP A 32 -0.34 13.83 -2.85
CA ASP A 32 0.88 14.57 -3.22
C ASP A 32 0.73 16.07 -2.94
N ALA A 33 -0.39 16.68 -3.34
CA ALA A 33 -0.65 18.10 -3.07
C ALA A 33 -0.76 18.42 -1.57
N MET A 34 -1.24 17.47 -0.76
CA MET A 34 -1.26 17.62 0.70
C MET A 34 0.14 17.53 1.29
N LEU A 35 0.93 16.57 0.85
CA LEU A 35 2.30 16.36 1.32
C LEU A 35 3.21 17.56 1.06
N GLU A 36 3.07 18.21 -0.10
CA GLU A 36 3.82 19.43 -0.43
C GLU A 36 3.64 20.54 0.62
N ARG A 37 2.44 20.70 1.18
CA ARG A 37 2.17 21.67 2.25
C ARG A 37 2.90 21.39 3.55
N HIS A 38 3.33 20.15 3.74
CA HIS A 38 4.08 19.68 4.90
C HIS A 38 5.57 19.50 4.60
N ASN A 39 6.08 19.91 3.44
CA ASN A 39 7.44 19.62 2.96
C ASN A 39 7.77 18.13 2.96
N LEU A 40 6.78 17.29 2.75
CA LEU A 40 6.90 15.84 2.65
C LEU A 40 6.71 15.39 1.18
N GLY A 41 7.15 14.19 0.86
CA GLY A 41 6.97 13.59 -0.46
C GLY A 41 6.46 12.16 -0.39
N ARG A 42 6.30 11.51 -1.56
CA ARG A 42 5.75 10.16 -1.70
C ARG A 42 6.42 9.10 -0.83
N ALA A 43 7.73 9.20 -0.63
CA ALA A 43 8.44 8.27 0.23
C ALA A 43 8.00 8.40 1.70
N HIS A 44 7.72 9.62 2.17
CA HIS A 44 7.16 9.86 3.49
C HIS A 44 5.74 9.30 3.62
N HIS A 45 4.88 9.52 2.60
CA HIS A 45 3.53 8.96 2.56
C HIS A 45 3.54 7.44 2.72
N ARG A 46 4.31 6.75 1.88
CA ARG A 46 4.42 5.29 1.93
C ARG A 46 4.92 4.81 3.28
N THR A 47 5.93 5.48 3.85
CA THR A 47 6.49 5.13 5.16
C THR A 47 5.45 5.32 6.27
N ILE A 48 4.75 6.45 6.32
CA ILE A 48 3.66 6.72 7.27
C ILE A 48 2.56 5.67 7.15
N TYR A 49 2.12 5.38 5.92
CA TYR A 49 1.07 4.41 5.64
C TYR A 49 1.41 3.02 6.20
N PHE A 50 2.62 2.51 5.90
CA PHE A 50 3.01 1.16 6.36
C PHE A 50 3.30 1.08 7.85
N ILE A 51 3.81 2.15 8.48
CA ILE A 51 3.94 2.20 9.94
C ILE A 51 2.54 2.21 10.60
N GLY A 52 1.57 2.92 10.02
CA GLY A 52 0.18 2.91 10.50
C GLY A 52 -0.50 1.56 10.31
N ARG A 53 -0.25 0.89 9.18
CA ARG A 53 -0.82 -0.43 8.84
C ARG A 53 -0.23 -1.56 9.67
N TYR A 54 1.06 -1.47 10.02
CA TYR A 54 1.81 -2.48 10.79
C TYR A 54 2.48 -1.82 12.00
N PRO A 55 1.74 -1.53 13.07
CA PRO A 55 2.32 -0.95 14.28
C PRO A 55 3.48 -1.81 14.81
N GLN A 56 4.52 -1.18 15.32
CA GLN A 56 5.76 -1.82 15.78
C GLN A 56 6.61 -2.44 14.66
N ILE A 57 6.39 -2.05 13.41
CA ILE A 57 7.21 -2.46 12.29
C ILE A 57 8.66 -2.02 12.47
N THR A 58 9.60 -2.86 12.06
CA THR A 58 11.04 -2.56 12.11
C THR A 58 11.51 -1.86 10.82
N VAL A 59 12.72 -1.28 10.87
CA VAL A 59 13.37 -0.69 9.69
C VAL A 59 13.58 -1.73 8.57
N ASN A 60 13.93 -2.96 8.92
CA ASN A 60 14.15 -4.02 7.93
C ASN A 60 12.85 -4.40 7.23
N GLU A 61 11.77 -4.60 7.99
CA GLU A 61 10.45 -4.89 7.42
C GLU A 61 9.94 -3.73 6.52
N LEU A 62 10.22 -2.48 6.88
CA LEU A 62 9.92 -1.34 6.00
C LEU A 62 10.74 -1.37 4.71
N LEU A 63 12.03 -1.73 4.77
CA LEU A 63 12.88 -1.88 3.59
C LEU A 63 12.37 -2.99 2.66
N ASP A 64 11.94 -4.12 3.26
CA ASP A 64 11.39 -5.24 2.50
C ASP A 64 10.07 -4.88 1.78
N ILE A 65 9.23 -4.05 2.41
CA ILE A 65 7.99 -3.57 1.79
C ILE A 65 8.27 -2.49 0.73
N LEU A 66 9.06 -1.49 1.10
CA LEU A 66 9.22 -0.29 0.26
C LEU A 66 10.19 -0.49 -0.91
N LYS A 67 11.05 -1.52 -0.85
CA LYS A 67 12.07 -1.84 -1.86
C LYS A 67 12.93 -0.63 -2.23
N ILE A 68 13.31 0.18 -1.23
CA ILE A 68 14.18 1.36 -1.37
C ILE A 68 15.50 1.13 -0.63
N THR A 69 16.49 1.99 -0.87
CA THR A 69 17.77 1.89 -0.17
C THR A 69 17.64 2.27 1.30
N LYS A 70 18.45 1.65 2.16
CA LYS A 70 18.52 1.98 3.59
C LYS A 70 18.83 3.46 3.82
N GLN A 71 19.69 4.06 2.99
CA GLN A 71 20.03 5.48 3.06
C GLN A 71 18.80 6.36 2.81
N SER A 72 18.00 6.04 1.78
CA SER A 72 16.77 6.76 1.46
C SER A 72 15.74 6.64 2.58
N LEU A 73 15.54 5.43 3.13
CA LEU A 73 14.63 5.22 4.25
C LEU A 73 15.09 5.97 5.51
N ASN A 74 16.38 5.93 5.84
CA ASN A 74 16.90 6.62 7.02
C ASN A 74 16.68 8.15 6.94
N ARG A 75 16.83 8.76 5.76
CA ARG A 75 16.53 10.17 5.54
C ARG A 75 15.06 10.48 5.77
N VAL A 76 14.17 9.67 5.22
CA VAL A 76 12.71 9.81 5.37
C VAL A 76 12.32 9.63 6.84
N LEU A 77 12.78 8.57 7.50
CA LEU A 77 12.51 8.32 8.92
C LEU A 77 13.07 9.40 9.82
N GLY A 78 14.28 9.91 9.53
CA GLY A 78 14.87 11.02 10.27
C GLY A 78 13.94 12.23 10.29
N GLN A 79 13.46 12.67 9.12
CA GLN A 79 12.53 13.79 9.03
C GLN A 79 11.21 13.50 9.77
N LEU A 80 10.63 12.30 9.62
CA LEU A 80 9.38 11.96 10.30
C LEU A 80 9.50 11.87 11.83
N LEU A 81 10.66 11.46 12.34
CA LEU A 81 10.98 11.46 13.76
C LEU A 81 11.17 12.88 14.29
N ASP A 82 11.97 13.71 13.60
CA ASP A 82 12.28 15.08 13.97
C ASP A 82 11.02 15.96 13.99
N GLU A 83 10.13 15.75 13.02
CA GLU A 83 8.86 16.48 12.94
C GLU A 83 7.75 15.88 13.82
N GLY A 84 8.01 14.77 14.51
CA GLY A 84 7.10 14.16 15.47
C GLY A 84 5.90 13.44 14.86
N TYR A 85 5.99 12.93 13.63
CA TYR A 85 4.98 12.05 13.02
C TYR A 85 5.16 10.60 13.46
N VAL A 86 6.39 10.19 13.69
CA VAL A 86 6.78 8.83 14.07
C VAL A 86 7.53 8.86 15.39
N ILE A 87 7.37 7.83 16.20
CA ILE A 87 8.22 7.54 17.35
C ILE A 87 8.91 6.20 17.17
N GLN A 88 10.10 6.11 17.74
CA GLN A 88 10.89 4.89 17.75
C GLN A 88 10.99 4.35 19.17
N LYS A 89 10.62 3.08 19.36
CA LYS A 89 10.73 2.38 20.63
C LYS A 89 11.77 1.26 20.53
N THR A 90 12.43 0.96 21.61
CA THR A 90 13.28 -0.22 21.71
C THR A 90 12.39 -1.42 22.06
N SER A 91 12.55 -2.54 21.35
CA SER A 91 11.85 -3.77 21.69
C SER A 91 12.22 -4.26 23.10
N ALA A 92 11.22 -4.66 23.87
CA ALA A 92 11.44 -5.25 25.20
C ALA A 92 12.12 -6.63 25.12
N GLN A 93 11.91 -7.37 24.02
CA GLN A 93 12.44 -8.70 23.80
C GLN A 93 13.85 -8.68 23.19
N ASP A 94 14.15 -7.69 22.36
CA ASP A 94 15.47 -7.50 21.74
C ASP A 94 15.82 -6.02 21.63
N ARG A 95 16.74 -5.56 22.49
CA ARG A 95 17.18 -4.17 22.54
C ARG A 95 17.87 -3.67 21.26
N ARG A 96 18.20 -4.55 20.33
CA ARG A 96 18.77 -4.19 19.02
C ARG A 96 17.68 -3.83 18.01
N ARG A 97 16.42 -4.26 18.24
CA ARG A 97 15.30 -3.97 17.35
C ARG A 97 14.68 -2.63 17.70
N ARG A 98 14.55 -1.80 16.70
CA ARG A 98 13.85 -0.52 16.77
C ARG A 98 12.49 -0.66 16.13
N LEU A 99 11.46 -0.38 16.90
CA LEU A 99 10.06 -0.50 16.52
C LEU A 99 9.49 0.88 16.23
N MET A 100 8.84 1.05 15.07
CA MET A 100 8.24 2.32 14.64
C MET A 100 6.76 2.33 14.92
N GLU A 101 6.27 3.44 15.42
CA GLU A 101 4.85 3.70 15.63
C GLU A 101 4.50 5.13 15.21
N LEU A 102 3.27 5.34 14.72
CA LEU A 102 2.78 6.69 14.49
C LEU A 102 2.42 7.37 15.82
N THR A 103 2.74 8.65 15.92
CA THR A 103 2.22 9.53 16.98
C THR A 103 0.74 9.87 16.71
N GLY A 104 0.09 10.62 17.59
CA GLY A 104 -1.23 11.21 17.31
C GLY A 104 -1.21 12.05 16.03
N LYS A 105 -0.21 12.94 15.90
CA LYS A 105 0.03 13.76 14.70
C LYS A 105 0.24 12.91 13.45
N GLY A 106 1.01 11.82 13.56
CA GLY A 106 1.26 10.89 12.45
C GLY A 106 -0.01 10.16 12.01
N ARG A 107 -0.82 9.69 12.94
CA ARG A 107 -2.11 9.05 12.63
C ARG A 107 -3.11 10.01 11.97
N ASP A 108 -3.13 11.26 12.40
CA ASP A 108 -4.01 12.27 11.81
C ASP A 108 -3.61 12.57 10.37
N LEU A 109 -2.31 12.69 10.09
CA LEU A 109 -1.81 12.89 8.73
C LEU A 109 -2.08 11.66 7.86
N GLU A 110 -1.78 10.44 8.35
CA GLU A 110 -2.05 9.19 7.62
C GLU A 110 -3.53 9.09 7.22
N ARG A 111 -4.44 9.34 8.17
CA ARG A 111 -5.88 9.32 7.91
C ARG A 111 -6.29 10.31 6.83
N GLN A 112 -5.76 11.55 6.87
CA GLN A 112 -6.08 12.56 5.87
C GLN A 112 -5.57 12.17 4.47
N LEU A 113 -4.36 11.62 4.38
CA LEU A 113 -3.77 11.17 3.12
C LEU A 113 -4.53 9.97 2.52
N THR A 114 -5.02 9.07 3.36
CA THR A 114 -5.67 7.82 2.94
C THR A 114 -7.17 7.98 2.67
N GLU A 115 -7.84 8.96 3.32
CA GLU A 115 -9.31 9.06 3.25
C GLU A 115 -9.82 9.26 1.83
N ASN A 116 -9.25 10.16 1.05
CA ASN A 116 -9.67 10.39 -0.33
C ASN A 116 -9.42 9.16 -1.22
N GLN A 117 -8.31 8.46 -0.99
CA GLN A 117 -8.00 7.20 -1.67
C GLN A 117 -9.04 6.13 -1.33
N ARG A 118 -9.38 6.00 -0.05
CA ARG A 118 -10.38 5.06 0.44
C ARG A 118 -11.76 5.33 -0.16
N ILE A 119 -12.19 6.60 -0.18
CA ILE A 119 -13.47 7.01 -0.77
C ILE A 119 -13.50 6.70 -2.27
N ARG A 120 -12.42 6.98 -2.99
CA ARG A 120 -12.30 6.71 -4.43
C ARG A 120 -12.43 5.21 -4.74
N ILE A 121 -11.70 4.36 -4.02
CA ILE A 121 -11.79 2.90 -4.18
C ILE A 121 -13.17 2.37 -3.77
N ALA A 122 -13.71 2.83 -2.64
CA ALA A 122 -15.03 2.40 -2.18
C ALA A 122 -16.15 2.76 -3.18
N ARG A 123 -16.07 3.93 -3.80
CA ARG A 123 -16.98 4.33 -4.87
C ARG A 123 -16.85 3.41 -6.09
N ALA A 124 -15.62 3.22 -6.58
CA ALA A 124 -15.37 2.36 -7.73
C ALA A 124 -15.86 0.91 -7.51
N TYR A 125 -15.64 0.35 -6.32
CA TYR A 125 -16.12 -1.00 -5.97
C TYR A 125 -17.66 -1.08 -5.93
N ARG A 126 -18.32 -0.06 -5.36
CA ARG A 126 -19.77 0.01 -5.33
C ARG A 126 -20.38 0.10 -6.73
N ASP A 127 -19.79 0.95 -7.59
CA ASP A 127 -20.28 1.19 -8.93
C ASP A 127 -20.05 -0.04 -9.85
N ALA A 128 -18.95 -0.76 -9.66
CA ALA A 128 -18.57 -1.93 -10.45
C ALA A 128 -19.20 -3.26 -9.97
N GLY A 129 -19.56 -3.33 -8.69
CA GLY A 129 -20.11 -4.54 -8.07
C GLY A 129 -19.07 -5.54 -7.54
N PRO A 130 -19.50 -6.52 -6.73
CA PRO A 130 -18.62 -7.43 -6.02
C PRO A 130 -17.79 -8.36 -6.94
N GLU A 131 -18.36 -8.82 -8.04
CA GLU A 131 -17.65 -9.66 -8.99
C GLU A 131 -16.48 -8.93 -9.65
N ALA A 132 -16.69 -7.68 -10.06
CA ALA A 132 -15.64 -6.85 -10.63
C ALA A 132 -14.55 -6.52 -9.59
N ALA A 133 -14.92 -6.27 -8.33
CA ALA A 133 -13.96 -6.07 -7.23
C ALA A 133 -13.11 -7.32 -6.99
N ALA A 134 -13.72 -8.52 -7.02
CA ALA A 134 -12.98 -9.78 -6.92
C ALA A 134 -12.07 -10.02 -8.13
N GLY A 135 -12.53 -9.68 -9.33
CA GLY A 135 -11.74 -9.73 -10.58
C GLY A 135 -10.54 -8.78 -10.50
N PHE A 136 -10.75 -7.55 -10.07
CA PHE A 136 -9.68 -6.57 -9.86
C PHE A 136 -8.60 -7.10 -8.90
N ARG A 137 -9.00 -7.70 -7.76
CA ARG A 137 -8.07 -8.32 -6.83
C ARG A 137 -7.21 -9.40 -7.50
N LYS A 138 -7.83 -10.29 -8.29
CA LYS A 138 -7.10 -11.34 -9.01
C LYS A 138 -6.09 -10.77 -10.01
N VAL A 139 -6.49 -9.75 -10.77
CA VAL A 139 -5.62 -9.08 -11.74
C VAL A 139 -4.44 -8.42 -11.04
N MET A 140 -4.69 -7.65 -9.96
CA MET A 140 -3.63 -6.97 -9.22
C MET A 140 -2.64 -7.94 -8.59
N LEU A 141 -3.09 -9.06 -8.03
CA LEU A 141 -2.21 -10.11 -7.54
C LEU A 141 -1.37 -10.74 -8.67
N GLY A 142 -1.95 -10.91 -9.86
CA GLY A 142 -1.24 -11.41 -11.04
C GLY A 142 -0.16 -10.46 -11.57
N VAL A 143 -0.33 -9.16 -11.40
CA VAL A 143 0.66 -8.14 -11.81
C VAL A 143 1.83 -8.04 -10.83
N MET A 144 1.65 -8.42 -9.56
CA MET A 144 2.73 -8.43 -8.57
C MET A 144 3.78 -9.50 -8.92
N SER A 145 5.05 -9.13 -8.92
CA SER A 145 6.16 -10.03 -9.24
C SER A 145 6.68 -10.79 -8.02
N ASP A 146 6.55 -10.19 -6.82
CA ASP A 146 7.12 -10.70 -5.58
C ASP A 146 6.08 -11.58 -4.85
N ASP A 147 6.44 -12.85 -4.64
CA ASP A 147 5.55 -13.82 -3.98
C ASP A 147 5.33 -13.49 -2.49
N GLU A 148 6.30 -12.86 -1.83
CA GLU A 148 6.16 -12.43 -0.44
C GLU A 148 5.14 -11.29 -0.34
N ASP A 149 5.17 -10.34 -1.27
CA ASP A 149 4.18 -9.28 -1.33
C ASP A 149 2.77 -9.83 -1.62
N ARG A 150 2.63 -10.86 -2.47
CA ARG A 150 1.34 -11.55 -2.72
C ARG A 150 0.78 -12.19 -1.45
N ARG A 151 1.61 -12.89 -0.67
CA ARG A 151 1.20 -13.55 0.58
C ARG A 151 0.63 -12.60 1.62
N ARG A 152 0.97 -11.30 1.56
CA ARG A 152 0.36 -10.28 2.44
C ARG A 152 -1.15 -10.13 2.24
N PHE A 153 -1.67 -10.62 1.11
CA PHE A 153 -3.09 -10.57 0.73
C PHE A 153 -3.76 -11.94 0.78
N ASP A 154 -3.04 -12.99 1.13
CA ASP A 154 -3.65 -14.28 1.40
C ASP A 154 -4.54 -14.17 2.65
N PRO A 155 -5.68 -14.87 2.69
CA PRO A 155 -6.43 -14.96 3.92
C PRO A 155 -5.50 -15.52 5.01
N PRO A 156 -5.59 -15.05 6.27
CA PRO A 156 -4.86 -15.67 7.36
C PRO A 156 -5.17 -17.16 7.36
N ASP A 157 -4.14 -17.98 7.60
CA ASP A 157 -4.36 -19.43 7.80
C ASP A 157 -5.50 -19.61 8.80
N PRO A 158 -6.46 -20.49 8.52
CA PRO A 158 -7.56 -20.74 9.45
C PRO A 158 -6.96 -21.10 10.82
N ASP A 159 -7.41 -20.40 11.85
CA ASP A 159 -7.01 -20.71 13.22
C ASP A 159 -7.37 -22.17 13.47
N PRO A 160 -6.41 -23.05 13.85
CA PRO A 160 -6.70 -24.45 14.12
C PRO A 160 -7.71 -24.66 15.25
N THR A 161 -8.12 -23.59 15.93
CA THR A 161 -9.16 -23.59 16.97
C THR A 161 -10.51 -23.07 16.47
N ASP A 162 -10.60 -22.56 15.21
CA ASP A 162 -11.88 -22.17 14.64
C ASP A 162 -12.69 -23.44 14.30
N PRO A 163 -13.93 -23.53 14.76
CA PRO A 163 -14.79 -24.65 14.39
C PRO A 163 -15.03 -24.67 12.88
N ASP A 164 -14.97 -25.87 12.28
CA ASP A 164 -15.28 -26.07 10.87
C ASP A 164 -16.59 -25.35 10.48
N PRO A 165 -16.63 -24.67 9.33
CA PRO A 165 -17.87 -24.06 8.86
C PRO A 165 -18.95 -25.16 8.72
N PRO A 166 -20.21 -24.88 9.07
CA PRO A 166 -21.29 -25.85 8.92
C PRO A 166 -21.40 -26.30 7.47
N ASP A 167 -21.60 -27.62 7.26
CA ASP A 167 -21.82 -28.21 5.96
C ASP A 167 -22.96 -27.49 5.21
N PRO A 168 -22.82 -27.19 3.93
CA PRO A 168 -23.88 -26.60 3.16
C PRO A 168 -25.05 -27.58 3.02
N GLU A 169 -26.24 -27.19 3.53
CA GLU A 169 -27.51 -27.91 3.31
C GLU A 169 -27.97 -27.87 1.83
#